data_82342bd9fb34dffaf87ca8b5595e002c
#
_entry.id   82342bd9fb34dffaf87ca8b5595e002c
#
_cell.length_a   1.000
_cell.length_b   1.000
_cell.length_c   1.000
_cell.angle_alpha   90.00
_cell.angle_beta   90.00
_cell.angle_gamma   90.00
#
_symmetry.space_group_name_H-M   'P 1'
#
loop_
_entity.id
_entity.type
_entity.pdbx_description
1 polymer ?
#
loop_
_entity_poly.entity_id
_entity_poly.type
_entity_poly.pdbx_seq_one_letter_code
_entity_poly.pdbx_strand_id
1 'polypeptide(L)'
;MSIEIKDIEYDIADVIIGRPHGFVVGQKHFYLYPLTLAKMFLVKRLTDELDMSSKKVSVNPYMEMMRLARGKRETCCAILAYHTAPNNKASLFDNKAIEKRKKFFAKEISEEDLTSLMVYVMSEDKTEEIVKHYGLDVEKERLAKVMEIKRKNDKNTLYFCGKTMFGTFIGQLKEMGYSDDEIIFERSFSYLRLILIDKMTSVHVTDEEMQEIPKEAGGKYYDANDPKNAQQILAMMAEKGVRVS
;
A
#
# COMPACT_ATOMS: atom_id res chain seq x y z
N MET A 1 -13.11 12.27 -18.32
CA MET A 1 -13.49 11.33 -17.24
C MET A 1 -13.13 9.87 -17.51
N SER A 2 -13.00 9.39 -18.76
CA SER A 2 -12.72 7.96 -19.06
C SER A 2 -11.24 7.57 -19.02
N ILE A 3 -10.31 8.50 -19.03
CA ILE A 3 -8.86 8.23 -19.05
C ILE A 3 -8.35 7.91 -17.62
N GLU A 4 -8.76 8.68 -16.62
CA GLU A 4 -8.36 8.48 -15.22
C GLU A 4 -8.80 7.12 -14.63
N ILE A 5 -9.98 6.63 -15.01
CA ILE A 5 -10.47 5.32 -14.52
C ILE A 5 -9.62 4.17 -15.05
N LYS A 6 -9.21 4.23 -16.32
CA LYS A 6 -8.36 3.18 -16.92
C LYS A 6 -6.98 3.13 -16.29
N ASP A 7 -6.39 4.26 -15.96
CA ASP A 7 -5.05 4.32 -15.38
C ASP A 7 -5.03 3.69 -13.99
N ILE A 8 -6.04 3.96 -13.16
CA ILE A 8 -6.10 3.40 -11.80
C ILE A 8 -6.34 1.87 -11.79
N GLU A 9 -7.11 1.35 -12.77
CA GLU A 9 -7.29 -0.11 -12.92
C GLU A 9 -5.98 -0.82 -13.28
N TYR A 10 -5.12 -0.19 -14.09
CA TYR A 10 -3.77 -0.71 -14.36
C TYR A 10 -2.88 -0.65 -13.12
N ASP A 11 -2.90 0.44 -12.37
CA ASP A 11 -2.17 0.55 -11.11
C ASP A 11 -2.58 -0.54 -10.11
N ILE A 12 -3.88 -0.84 -10.02
CA ILE A 12 -4.41 -1.92 -9.19
C ILE A 12 -3.89 -3.29 -9.66
N ALA A 13 -3.95 -3.56 -10.97
CA ALA A 13 -3.43 -4.79 -11.53
C ALA A 13 -1.92 -4.93 -11.26
N ASP A 14 -1.15 -3.87 -11.40
CA ASP A 14 0.29 -3.84 -11.13
C ASP A 14 0.61 -4.11 -9.66
N VAL A 15 -0.18 -3.57 -8.73
CA VAL A 15 -0.05 -3.86 -7.30
C VAL A 15 -0.37 -5.33 -7.00
N ILE A 16 -1.45 -5.88 -7.58
CA ILE A 16 -1.86 -7.29 -7.35
C ILE A 16 -0.78 -8.26 -7.83
N ILE A 17 -0.26 -8.08 -9.05
CA ILE A 17 0.74 -8.98 -9.64
C ILE A 17 2.17 -8.67 -9.19
N GLY A 18 2.38 -7.54 -8.49
CA GLY A 18 3.71 -7.09 -8.08
C GLY A 18 4.62 -6.82 -9.27
N ARG A 19 4.11 -6.11 -10.32
CA ARG A 19 4.83 -5.90 -11.57
C ARG A 19 6.10 -5.08 -11.35
N PRO A 20 7.28 -5.60 -11.75
CA PRO A 20 8.51 -4.82 -11.69
C PRO A 20 8.58 -3.84 -12.88
N HIS A 21 9.12 -2.64 -12.62
CA HIS A 21 9.34 -1.63 -13.65
C HIS A 21 10.74 -1.80 -14.26
N GLY A 22 10.80 -2.05 -15.59
CA GLY A 22 12.06 -2.24 -16.32
C GLY A 22 12.70 -0.92 -16.76
N PHE A 23 14.03 -0.82 -16.64
CA PHE A 23 14.81 0.30 -17.16
C PHE A 23 16.21 -0.14 -17.62
N VAL A 24 16.93 0.74 -18.31
CA VAL A 24 18.26 0.45 -18.88
C VAL A 24 19.26 1.46 -18.34
N VAL A 25 20.44 0.97 -17.91
CA VAL A 25 21.59 1.82 -17.59
C VAL A 25 22.79 1.31 -18.38
N GLY A 26 23.34 2.14 -19.26
CA GLY A 26 24.35 1.73 -20.23
C GLY A 26 23.79 0.65 -21.15
N GLN A 27 24.38 -0.54 -21.11
CA GLN A 27 23.93 -1.71 -21.90
C GLN A 27 23.24 -2.77 -21.05
N LYS A 28 22.89 -2.48 -19.80
CA LYS A 28 22.30 -3.45 -18.88
C LYS A 28 20.85 -3.13 -18.56
N HIS A 29 20.02 -4.17 -18.56
CA HIS A 29 18.64 -4.11 -18.12
C HIS A 29 18.55 -4.35 -16.62
N PHE A 30 17.75 -3.54 -15.96
CA PHE A 30 17.41 -3.63 -14.54
C PHE A 30 15.91 -3.56 -14.35
N TYR A 31 15.45 -4.03 -13.20
CA TYR A 31 14.06 -3.96 -12.79
C TYR A 31 13.96 -3.33 -11.41
N LEU A 32 13.09 -2.36 -11.24
CA LEU A 32 12.64 -1.90 -9.94
C LEU A 32 11.56 -2.87 -9.48
N TYR A 33 11.84 -3.59 -8.43
CA TYR A 33 10.86 -4.48 -7.81
C TYR A 33 10.05 -3.71 -6.77
N PRO A 34 8.74 -4.02 -6.61
CA PRO A 34 7.88 -3.36 -5.65
C PRO A 34 8.46 -3.34 -4.25
N LEU A 35 8.16 -2.26 -3.52
CA LEU A 35 8.62 -2.06 -2.15
C LEU A 35 8.01 -3.11 -1.22
N THR A 36 8.84 -3.96 -0.61
CA THR A 36 8.46 -4.90 0.44
C THR A 36 8.75 -4.34 1.83
N LEU A 37 8.19 -4.96 2.87
CA LEU A 37 8.45 -4.55 4.25
C LEU A 37 9.95 -4.59 4.57
N ALA A 38 10.67 -5.64 4.13
CA ALA A 38 12.12 -5.74 4.30
C ALA A 38 12.87 -4.59 3.63
N LYS A 39 12.54 -4.28 2.37
CA LYS A 39 13.17 -3.15 1.66
C LYS A 39 12.91 -1.83 2.37
N MET A 40 11.68 -1.59 2.82
CA MET A 40 11.33 -0.37 3.54
C MET A 40 12.23 -0.17 4.77
N PHE A 41 12.47 -1.21 5.55
CA PHE A 41 13.37 -1.13 6.71
C PHE A 41 14.86 -1.01 6.32
N LEU A 42 15.30 -1.74 5.28
CA LEU A 42 16.69 -1.70 4.81
C LEU A 42 17.07 -0.32 4.24
N VAL A 43 16.15 0.32 3.50
CA VAL A 43 16.41 1.65 2.92
C VAL A 43 16.10 2.80 3.87
N LYS A 44 15.40 2.56 5.01
CA LYS A 44 14.98 3.63 5.92
C LYS A 44 16.15 4.52 6.37
N ARG A 45 17.27 3.92 6.79
CA ARG A 45 18.47 4.72 7.19
C ARG A 45 18.99 5.56 6.05
N LEU A 46 19.04 5.01 4.85
CA LEU A 46 19.49 5.72 3.65
C LEU A 46 18.54 6.88 3.31
N THR A 47 17.22 6.67 3.46
CA THR A 47 16.22 7.72 3.25
C THR A 47 16.33 8.82 4.31
N ASP A 48 16.56 8.46 5.56
CA ASP A 48 16.79 9.42 6.65
C ASP A 48 18.08 10.25 6.38
N GLU A 49 19.13 9.63 5.85
CA GLU A 49 20.39 10.31 5.45
C GLU A 49 20.25 11.27 4.27
N LEU A 50 19.22 11.12 3.45
CA LEU A 50 18.95 12.04 2.32
C LEU A 50 18.61 13.45 2.80
N ASP A 51 18.08 13.61 4.01
CA ASP A 51 17.55 14.87 4.53
C ASP A 51 16.58 15.54 3.54
N MET A 52 15.60 14.74 3.15
CA MET A 52 14.57 15.12 2.19
C MET A 52 13.58 16.10 2.82
N SER A 53 13.37 17.23 2.17
CA SER A 53 12.40 18.23 2.63
C SER A 53 11.00 17.90 2.11
N SER A 54 10.08 17.48 2.99
CA SER A 54 8.67 17.23 2.65
C SER A 54 8.00 18.45 2.00
N LYS A 55 8.34 19.66 2.47
CA LYS A 55 7.84 20.91 1.90
C LYS A 55 8.31 21.13 0.45
N LYS A 56 9.56 20.76 0.12
CA LYS A 56 10.07 20.87 -1.26
C LYS A 56 9.49 19.79 -2.14
N VAL A 57 9.33 18.57 -1.65
CA VAL A 57 8.69 17.46 -2.37
C VAL A 57 7.24 17.80 -2.73
N SER A 58 6.47 18.40 -1.83
CA SER A 58 5.08 18.78 -2.11
C SER A 58 4.94 19.89 -3.16
N VAL A 59 5.96 20.76 -3.31
CA VAL A 59 5.97 21.81 -4.33
C VAL A 59 6.44 21.28 -5.69
N ASN A 60 7.57 20.57 -5.71
CA ASN A 60 8.13 19.98 -6.93
C ASN A 60 9.03 18.78 -6.58
N PRO A 61 8.51 17.55 -6.63
CA PRO A 61 9.27 16.36 -6.31
C PRO A 61 10.51 16.17 -7.20
N TYR A 62 10.41 16.47 -8.48
CA TYR A 62 11.51 16.32 -9.42
C TYR A 62 12.73 17.21 -9.05
N MET A 63 12.48 18.47 -8.72
CA MET A 63 13.54 19.40 -8.32
C MET A 63 14.23 18.98 -7.02
N GLU A 64 13.47 18.45 -6.07
CA GLU A 64 14.06 17.96 -4.82
C GLU A 64 14.88 16.67 -5.07
N MET A 65 14.39 15.76 -5.89
CA MET A 65 15.15 14.56 -6.26
C MET A 65 16.41 14.91 -7.06
N MET A 66 16.38 15.89 -7.94
CA MET A 66 17.56 16.40 -8.65
C MET A 66 18.62 16.96 -7.66
N ARG A 67 18.17 17.74 -6.67
CA ARG A 67 19.08 18.24 -5.61
C ARG A 67 19.73 17.09 -4.86
N LEU A 68 18.96 16.05 -4.53
CA LEU A 68 19.47 14.86 -3.84
C LEU A 68 20.38 14.01 -4.72
N ALA A 69 20.04 13.81 -5.99
CA ALA A 69 20.86 13.06 -6.94
C ALA A 69 22.24 13.73 -7.14
N ARG A 70 22.32 15.06 -7.07
CA ARG A 70 23.60 15.81 -7.09
C ARG A 70 24.34 15.72 -5.77
N GLY A 71 23.67 16.08 -4.68
CA GLY A 71 24.32 16.25 -3.37
C GLY A 71 24.54 14.96 -2.58
N LYS A 72 23.72 13.91 -2.85
CA LYS A 72 23.69 12.64 -2.12
C LYS A 72 23.71 11.43 -3.06
N ARG A 73 24.44 11.54 -4.17
CA ARG A 73 24.47 10.54 -5.25
C ARG A 73 24.69 9.11 -4.76
N GLU A 74 25.67 8.92 -3.89
CA GLU A 74 26.00 7.60 -3.33
C GLU A 74 24.83 6.97 -2.56
N THR A 75 24.13 7.78 -1.77
CA THR A 75 22.95 7.34 -1.01
C THR A 75 21.78 7.03 -1.94
N CYS A 76 21.51 7.86 -2.96
CA CYS A 76 20.50 7.58 -3.98
C CYS A 76 20.80 6.28 -4.74
N CYS A 77 22.07 6.06 -5.14
CA CYS A 77 22.48 4.82 -5.80
C CYS A 77 22.36 3.59 -4.87
N ALA A 78 22.58 3.75 -3.57
CA ALA A 78 22.38 2.68 -2.60
C ALA A 78 20.88 2.31 -2.47
N ILE A 79 20.00 3.30 -2.39
CA ILE A 79 18.54 3.08 -2.39
C ILE A 79 18.12 2.35 -3.67
N LEU A 80 18.56 2.82 -4.82
CA LEU A 80 18.28 2.20 -6.13
C LEU A 80 18.79 0.75 -6.20
N ALA A 81 19.98 0.45 -5.61
CA ALA A 81 20.51 -0.89 -5.56
C ALA A 81 19.63 -1.87 -4.79
N TYR A 82 19.00 -1.44 -3.67
CA TYR A 82 18.02 -2.26 -2.95
C TYR A 82 16.72 -2.43 -3.74
N HIS A 83 16.22 -1.38 -4.39
CA HIS A 83 15.00 -1.47 -5.20
C HIS A 83 15.17 -2.39 -6.41
N THR A 84 16.39 -2.50 -6.95
CA THR A 84 16.71 -3.43 -8.04
C THR A 84 17.08 -4.85 -7.60
N ALA A 85 17.11 -5.12 -6.31
CA ALA A 85 17.29 -6.47 -5.80
C ALA A 85 15.94 -7.23 -5.83
N PRO A 86 15.90 -8.51 -6.28
CA PRO A 86 14.69 -9.33 -6.22
C PRO A 86 14.10 -9.42 -4.82
N ASN A 87 12.79 -9.55 -4.74
CA ASN A 87 12.02 -9.59 -3.50
C ASN A 87 12.13 -10.97 -2.83
N ASN A 88 13.32 -11.28 -2.33
CA ASN A 88 13.56 -12.48 -1.53
C ASN A 88 14.73 -12.24 -0.55
N LYS A 89 14.74 -13.00 0.52
CA LYS A 89 15.71 -12.88 1.61
C LYS A 89 17.16 -13.00 1.13
N ALA A 90 17.45 -13.98 0.26
CA ALA A 90 18.82 -14.23 -0.22
C ALA A 90 19.38 -13.02 -0.99
N SER A 91 18.57 -12.44 -1.88
CA SER A 91 18.99 -11.28 -2.71
C SER A 91 19.14 -10.00 -1.88
N LEU A 92 18.27 -9.78 -0.90
CA LEU A 92 18.29 -8.55 -0.09
C LEU A 92 19.45 -8.52 0.93
N PHE A 93 19.93 -9.70 1.38
CA PHE A 93 21.06 -9.80 2.28
C PHE A 93 22.41 -10.15 1.58
N ASP A 94 22.41 -10.22 0.24
CA ASP A 94 23.66 -10.30 -0.51
C ASP A 94 24.34 -8.93 -0.60
N ASN A 95 25.02 -8.56 0.47
CA ASN A 95 25.72 -7.27 0.55
C ASN A 95 26.75 -7.07 -0.59
N LYS A 96 27.35 -8.15 -1.12
CA LYS A 96 28.30 -8.03 -2.23
C LYS A 96 27.58 -7.66 -3.52
N ALA A 97 26.45 -8.27 -3.80
CA ALA A 97 25.63 -7.94 -4.97
C ALA A 97 25.03 -6.53 -4.88
N ILE A 98 24.54 -6.13 -3.71
CA ILE A 98 24.01 -4.78 -3.46
C ILE A 98 25.13 -3.73 -3.69
N GLU A 99 26.29 -3.92 -3.09
CA GLU A 99 27.41 -2.97 -3.23
C GLU A 99 27.93 -2.91 -4.67
N LYS A 100 27.94 -4.04 -5.39
CA LYS A 100 28.29 -4.08 -6.82
C LYS A 100 27.31 -3.28 -7.67
N ARG A 101 25.99 -3.39 -7.40
CA ARG A 101 24.95 -2.60 -8.09
C ARG A 101 25.09 -1.11 -7.77
N LYS A 102 25.26 -0.76 -6.50
CA LYS A 102 25.49 0.62 -6.06
C LYS A 102 26.65 1.26 -6.82
N LYS A 103 27.83 0.61 -6.84
CA LYS A 103 29.01 1.11 -7.55
C LYS A 103 28.78 1.23 -9.06
N PHE A 104 28.05 0.29 -9.65
CA PHE A 104 27.67 0.35 -11.05
C PHE A 104 26.79 1.58 -11.34
N PHE A 105 25.72 1.80 -10.55
CA PHE A 105 24.85 2.95 -10.72
C PHE A 105 25.59 4.27 -10.48
N ALA A 106 26.42 4.35 -9.44
CA ALA A 106 27.21 5.56 -9.17
C ALA A 106 28.11 5.97 -10.34
N LYS A 107 28.59 4.98 -11.10
CA LYS A 107 29.46 5.20 -12.25
C LYS A 107 28.72 5.47 -13.56
N GLU A 108 27.71 4.68 -13.87
CA GLU A 108 27.16 4.57 -15.22
C GLU A 108 25.83 5.35 -15.39
N ILE A 109 25.06 5.63 -14.30
CA ILE A 109 23.78 6.29 -14.45
C ILE A 109 23.94 7.81 -14.62
N SER A 110 23.18 8.40 -15.53
CA SER A 110 23.14 9.87 -15.66
C SER A 110 22.47 10.51 -14.44
N GLU A 111 22.70 11.80 -14.21
CA GLU A 111 22.02 12.54 -13.14
C GLU A 111 20.51 12.61 -13.39
N GLU A 112 20.11 12.79 -14.64
CA GLU A 112 18.72 12.90 -15.06
C GLU A 112 17.98 11.58 -14.87
N ASP A 113 18.57 10.45 -15.30
CA ASP A 113 18.00 9.12 -15.10
C ASP A 113 17.91 8.77 -13.60
N LEU A 114 18.94 9.07 -12.82
CA LEU A 114 18.91 8.86 -11.38
C LEU A 114 17.80 9.68 -10.72
N THR A 115 17.63 10.94 -11.13
CA THR A 115 16.56 11.81 -10.64
C THR A 115 15.20 11.21 -10.96
N SER A 116 14.97 10.80 -12.21
CA SER A 116 13.70 10.22 -12.65
C SER A 116 13.37 8.92 -11.91
N LEU A 117 14.35 8.03 -11.74
CA LEU A 117 14.19 6.78 -10.99
C LEU A 117 13.93 7.03 -9.50
N MET A 118 14.57 8.03 -8.90
CA MET A 118 14.30 8.40 -7.51
C MET A 118 12.89 8.99 -7.32
N VAL A 119 12.41 9.79 -8.28
CA VAL A 119 11.01 10.26 -8.27
C VAL A 119 10.08 9.05 -8.33
N TYR A 120 10.30 8.11 -9.23
CA TYR A 120 9.49 6.89 -9.35
C TYR A 120 9.48 6.09 -8.04
N VAL A 121 10.65 5.79 -7.47
CA VAL A 121 10.78 5.03 -6.21
C VAL A 121 10.05 5.71 -5.05
N MET A 122 10.08 7.05 -4.97
CA MET A 122 9.43 7.80 -3.90
C MET A 122 7.92 7.99 -4.10
N SER A 123 7.41 7.79 -5.32
CA SER A 123 5.98 7.89 -5.67
C SER A 123 5.32 6.53 -5.95
N GLU A 124 6.01 5.42 -5.65
CA GLU A 124 5.54 4.06 -5.97
C GLU A 124 4.28 3.66 -5.19
N ASP A 125 4.08 4.19 -3.98
CA ASP A 125 2.94 3.82 -3.14
C ASP A 125 1.64 4.49 -3.60
N LYS A 126 0.86 3.77 -4.38
CA LYS A 126 -0.47 4.16 -4.88
C LYS A 126 -1.61 3.79 -3.95
N THR A 127 -1.33 3.31 -2.74
CA THR A 127 -2.35 2.79 -1.81
C THR A 127 -3.45 3.80 -1.54
N GLU A 128 -3.10 5.07 -1.29
CA GLU A 128 -4.07 6.13 -0.96
C GLU A 128 -5.02 6.44 -2.13
N GLU A 129 -4.51 6.41 -3.37
CA GLU A 129 -5.31 6.64 -4.58
C GLU A 129 -6.30 5.49 -4.80
N ILE A 130 -5.85 4.25 -4.63
CA ILE A 130 -6.65 3.03 -4.74
C ILE A 130 -7.74 3.00 -3.65
N VAL A 131 -7.37 3.30 -2.41
CA VAL A 131 -8.30 3.38 -1.26
C VAL A 131 -9.43 4.37 -1.53
N LYS A 132 -9.12 5.56 -2.04
CA LYS A 132 -10.11 6.57 -2.41
C LYS A 132 -10.97 6.15 -3.60
N HIS A 133 -10.38 5.52 -4.60
CA HIS A 133 -11.09 5.04 -5.77
C HIS A 133 -12.21 4.05 -5.42
N TYR A 134 -11.94 3.13 -4.50
CA TYR A 134 -12.92 2.15 -4.03
C TYR A 134 -13.80 2.66 -2.87
N GLY A 135 -13.56 3.87 -2.36
CA GLY A 135 -14.28 4.41 -1.19
C GLY A 135 -13.99 3.66 0.12
N LEU A 136 -12.85 2.97 0.21
CA LEU A 136 -12.47 2.20 1.41
C LEU A 136 -12.17 3.09 2.61
N ASP A 137 -11.80 4.34 2.38
CA ASP A 137 -11.66 5.38 3.41
C ASP A 137 -13.02 5.67 4.09
N VAL A 138 -14.08 5.82 3.29
CA VAL A 138 -15.44 6.03 3.78
C VAL A 138 -15.93 4.83 4.59
N GLU A 139 -15.72 3.61 4.08
CA GLU A 139 -16.08 2.38 4.80
C GLU A 139 -15.31 2.24 6.13
N LYS A 140 -14.03 2.60 6.15
CA LYS A 140 -13.22 2.61 7.37
C LYS A 140 -13.72 3.61 8.40
N GLU A 141 -14.13 4.81 7.97
CA GLU A 141 -14.72 5.80 8.87
C GLU A 141 -16.05 5.32 9.45
N ARG A 142 -16.89 4.66 8.62
CA ARG A 142 -18.14 4.03 9.07
C ARG A 142 -17.90 2.97 10.13
N LEU A 143 -16.96 2.05 9.86
CA LEU A 143 -16.56 1.02 10.82
C LEU A 143 -16.06 1.64 12.13
N ALA A 144 -15.24 2.68 12.06
CA ALA A 144 -14.73 3.37 13.25
C ALA A 144 -15.85 3.94 14.13
N LYS A 145 -16.88 4.55 13.52
CA LYS A 145 -18.07 5.06 14.26
C LYS A 145 -18.85 3.93 14.95
N VAL A 146 -19.07 2.82 14.25
CA VAL A 146 -19.75 1.64 14.83
C VAL A 146 -18.94 1.07 16.00
N MET A 147 -17.63 0.94 15.84
CA MET A 147 -16.74 0.43 16.88
C MET A 147 -16.65 1.37 18.09
N GLU A 148 -16.80 2.69 17.90
CA GLU A 148 -16.87 3.64 19.01
C GLU A 148 -18.13 3.44 19.85
N ILE A 149 -19.30 3.25 19.21
CA ILE A 149 -20.56 2.97 19.90
C ILE A 149 -20.43 1.66 20.68
N LYS A 150 -19.94 0.59 20.03
CA LYS A 150 -19.72 -0.68 20.70
C LYS A 150 -18.83 -0.56 21.93
N ARG A 151 -17.72 0.17 21.85
CA ARG A 151 -16.82 0.39 23.00
C ARG A 151 -17.48 1.15 24.16
N LYS A 152 -18.39 2.07 23.87
CA LYS A 152 -19.16 2.77 24.91
C LYS A 152 -20.12 1.85 25.63
N ASN A 153 -20.73 0.93 24.92
CA ASN A 153 -21.77 0.02 25.43
C ASN A 153 -21.18 -1.26 26.02
N ASP A 154 -20.03 -1.71 25.54
CA ASP A 154 -19.33 -2.90 26.01
C ASP A 154 -18.44 -2.58 27.24
N LYS A 155 -19.10 -2.49 28.40
CA LYS A 155 -18.42 -2.15 29.67
C LYS A 155 -17.54 -3.28 30.23
N ASN A 156 -17.68 -4.50 29.69
CA ASN A 156 -17.04 -5.70 30.24
C ASN A 156 -15.89 -6.23 29.40
N THR A 157 -15.58 -5.61 28.25
CA THR A 157 -14.48 -6.05 27.39
C THR A 157 -13.21 -5.26 27.66
N LEU A 158 -12.16 -5.96 28.03
CA LEU A 158 -10.83 -5.41 28.20
C LEU A 158 -9.99 -5.68 26.96
N TYR A 159 -9.38 -4.65 26.39
CA TYR A 159 -8.52 -4.74 25.23
C TYR A 159 -7.04 -4.70 25.64
N PHE A 160 -6.30 -5.74 25.29
CA PHE A 160 -4.89 -5.84 25.59
C PHE A 160 -4.08 -5.92 24.29
N CYS A 161 -2.95 -5.16 24.24
CA CYS A 161 -1.97 -5.19 23.15
C CYS A 161 -2.47 -4.67 21.77
N GLY A 162 -1.79 -5.03 20.68
CA GLY A 162 -2.15 -4.60 19.33
C GLY A 162 -1.71 -3.18 18.98
N LYS A 163 -0.70 -2.61 19.69
CA LYS A 163 -0.22 -1.23 19.46
C LYS A 163 0.98 -1.14 18.51
N THR A 164 1.59 -2.27 18.17
CA THR A 164 2.81 -2.31 17.37
C THR A 164 2.54 -2.94 15.99
N MET A 165 3.45 -2.72 15.06
CA MET A 165 3.40 -3.37 13.74
C MET A 165 3.33 -4.90 13.83
N PHE A 166 3.92 -5.52 14.85
CA PHE A 166 3.85 -6.97 15.06
C PHE A 166 2.42 -7.45 15.34
N GLY A 167 1.65 -6.74 16.17
CA GLY A 167 0.28 -7.14 16.48
C GLY A 167 -0.74 -6.64 15.46
N THR A 168 -0.55 -5.43 14.93
CA THR A 168 -1.56 -4.79 14.06
C THR A 168 -1.39 -5.14 12.59
N PHE A 169 -0.20 -5.24 12.08
CA PHE A 169 0.08 -5.49 10.67
C PHE A 169 0.48 -6.96 10.43
N ILE A 170 1.60 -7.38 10.99
CA ILE A 170 2.13 -8.75 10.78
C ILE A 170 1.16 -9.78 11.38
N GLY A 171 0.69 -9.56 12.62
CA GLY A 171 -0.22 -10.48 13.30
C GLY A 171 -1.50 -10.73 12.51
N GLN A 172 -2.15 -9.67 12.03
CA GLN A 172 -3.39 -9.81 11.23
C GLN A 172 -3.16 -10.53 9.90
N LEU A 173 -2.04 -10.29 9.22
CA LEU A 173 -1.70 -11.00 7.99
C LEU A 173 -1.41 -12.49 8.26
N LYS A 174 -0.77 -12.82 9.37
CA LYS A 174 -0.58 -14.22 9.80
C LYS A 174 -1.90 -14.92 10.10
N GLU A 175 -2.86 -14.24 10.74
CA GLU A 175 -4.21 -14.75 10.94
C GLU A 175 -4.93 -15.03 9.60
N MET A 176 -4.61 -14.28 8.55
CA MET A 176 -5.11 -14.50 7.19
C MET A 176 -4.36 -15.59 6.42
N GLY A 177 -3.34 -16.24 7.03
CA GLY A 177 -2.61 -17.36 6.47
C GLY A 177 -1.31 -17.02 5.74
N TYR A 178 -0.87 -15.74 5.76
CA TYR A 178 0.41 -15.35 5.17
C TYR A 178 1.60 -15.84 5.99
N SER A 179 2.62 -16.36 5.34
CA SER A 179 3.90 -16.71 5.96
C SER A 179 4.74 -15.46 6.26
N ASP A 180 5.72 -15.60 7.17
CA ASP A 180 6.66 -14.51 7.47
C ASP A 180 7.44 -14.06 6.23
N ASP A 181 7.86 -15.00 5.36
CA ASP A 181 8.62 -14.68 4.16
C ASP A 181 7.76 -13.91 3.15
N GLU A 182 6.49 -14.28 2.95
CA GLU A 182 5.57 -13.52 2.10
C GLU A 182 5.34 -12.10 2.63
N ILE A 183 5.11 -11.93 3.93
CA ILE A 183 4.84 -10.63 4.55
C ILE A 183 6.08 -9.73 4.47
N ILE A 184 7.25 -10.28 4.75
CA ILE A 184 8.46 -9.49 4.95
C ILE A 184 9.20 -9.25 3.64
N PHE A 185 9.33 -10.29 2.79
CA PHE A 185 10.26 -10.27 1.67
C PHE A 185 9.61 -10.31 0.29
N GLU A 186 8.44 -10.95 0.13
CA GLU A 186 7.93 -11.29 -1.20
C GLU A 186 6.82 -10.36 -1.67
N ARG A 187 5.79 -10.13 -0.84
CA ARG A 187 4.65 -9.30 -1.21
C ARG A 187 4.96 -7.82 -1.06
N SER A 188 4.44 -7.00 -1.98
CA SER A 188 4.59 -5.56 -1.86
C SER A 188 3.86 -5.02 -0.64
N PHE A 189 4.43 -4.00 -0.02
CA PHE A 189 3.83 -3.35 1.15
C PHE A 189 2.46 -2.76 0.82
N SER A 190 2.29 -2.16 -0.37
CA SER A 190 1.02 -1.62 -0.85
C SER A 190 -0.05 -2.73 -0.98
N TYR A 191 0.29 -3.89 -1.55
CA TYR A 191 -0.61 -5.03 -1.64
C TYR A 191 -1.09 -5.51 -0.26
N LEU A 192 -0.16 -5.69 0.68
CA LEU A 192 -0.49 -6.12 2.04
C LEU A 192 -1.35 -5.09 2.80
N ARG A 193 -1.09 -3.79 2.60
CA ARG A 193 -1.92 -2.71 3.15
C ARG A 193 -3.34 -2.76 2.60
N LEU A 194 -3.50 -2.91 1.28
CA LEU A 194 -4.81 -2.97 0.65
C LEU A 194 -5.63 -4.15 1.15
N ILE A 195 -5.04 -5.35 1.27
CA ILE A 195 -5.72 -6.52 1.84
C ILE A 195 -6.22 -6.26 3.27
N LEU A 196 -5.40 -5.59 4.09
CA LEU A 196 -5.82 -5.27 5.47
C LEU A 196 -6.91 -4.19 5.51
N ILE A 197 -6.88 -3.23 4.59
CA ILE A 197 -7.86 -2.14 4.52
C ILE A 197 -9.20 -2.68 4.02
N ASP A 198 -9.18 -3.54 3.00
CA ASP A 198 -10.37 -4.13 2.35
C ASP A 198 -10.82 -5.44 3.04
N LYS A 199 -10.22 -5.77 4.18
CA LYS A 199 -10.63 -6.95 4.94
C LYS A 199 -12.09 -6.84 5.35
N MET A 200 -12.92 -7.77 4.89
CA MET A 200 -14.30 -7.86 5.33
C MET A 200 -14.38 -8.05 6.85
N THR A 201 -15.07 -7.13 7.52
CA THR A 201 -15.27 -7.16 8.98
C THR A 201 -16.77 -7.18 9.27
N SER A 202 -17.22 -8.22 9.96
CA SER A 202 -18.61 -8.29 10.48
C SER A 202 -18.62 -7.82 11.92
N VAL A 203 -19.55 -6.93 12.24
CA VAL A 203 -19.76 -6.44 13.60
C VAL A 203 -21.22 -6.73 13.98
N HIS A 204 -21.40 -7.54 15.01
CA HIS A 204 -22.72 -7.77 15.56
C HIS A 204 -23.15 -6.52 16.36
N VAL A 205 -24.31 -5.96 16.04
CA VAL A 205 -24.90 -4.76 16.68
C VAL A 205 -26.23 -5.14 17.27
N THR A 206 -26.52 -4.68 18.50
CA THR A 206 -27.86 -4.83 19.11
C THR A 206 -28.81 -3.80 18.54
N ASP A 207 -30.14 -4.00 18.78
CA ASP A 207 -31.17 -3.05 18.32
C ASP A 207 -30.99 -1.65 18.93
N GLU A 208 -30.50 -1.58 20.18
CA GLU A 208 -30.23 -0.32 20.87
C GLU A 208 -29.03 0.38 20.23
N GLU A 209 -27.93 -0.34 19.99
CA GLU A 209 -26.75 0.19 19.30
C GLU A 209 -27.07 0.63 17.87
N MET A 210 -27.97 -0.09 17.19
CA MET A 210 -28.41 0.26 15.85
C MET A 210 -29.12 1.63 15.81
N GLN A 211 -29.84 2.00 16.86
CA GLN A 211 -30.48 3.32 16.97
C GLN A 211 -29.48 4.46 17.16
N GLU A 212 -28.34 4.18 17.80
CA GLU A 212 -27.27 5.15 18.01
C GLU A 212 -26.37 5.35 16.77
N ILE A 213 -26.36 4.38 15.84
CA ILE A 213 -25.55 4.47 14.62
C ILE A 213 -26.16 5.53 13.71
N PRO A 214 -25.40 6.60 13.33
CA PRO A 214 -25.89 7.59 12.36
C PRO A 214 -26.32 6.90 11.06
N LYS A 215 -27.47 7.29 10.50
CA LYS A 215 -28.00 6.71 9.25
C LYS A 215 -26.99 6.74 8.10
N GLU A 216 -26.14 7.77 8.09
CA GLU A 216 -25.03 7.91 7.13
C GLU A 216 -23.92 6.89 7.35
N ALA A 217 -23.71 6.45 8.59
CA ALA A 217 -22.73 5.42 8.94
C ALA A 217 -23.29 3.99 8.82
N GLY A 218 -24.64 3.82 8.94
CA GLY A 218 -25.28 2.52 8.87
C GLY A 218 -25.37 1.89 7.47
N GLY A 219 -25.20 2.68 6.39
CA GLY A 219 -25.47 2.21 5.02
C GLY A 219 -26.93 1.75 4.85
N LYS A 220 -27.32 1.49 3.62
CA LYS A 220 -28.59 0.76 3.40
C LYS A 220 -28.34 -0.72 3.68
N TYR A 221 -28.72 -1.20 4.85
CA TYR A 221 -28.76 -2.62 5.15
C TYR A 221 -29.91 -3.25 4.36
N TYR A 222 -29.57 -4.14 3.46
CA TYR A 222 -30.54 -5.03 2.84
C TYR A 222 -30.27 -6.42 3.41
N ASP A 223 -31.20 -6.92 4.22
CA ASP A 223 -31.18 -8.32 4.61
C ASP A 223 -31.34 -9.17 3.33
N ALA A 224 -30.29 -9.87 2.96
CA ALA A 224 -30.29 -10.72 1.77
C ALA A 224 -31.31 -11.88 1.86
N ASN A 225 -31.74 -12.22 3.08
CA ASN A 225 -32.77 -13.25 3.34
C ASN A 225 -34.18 -12.70 3.31
N ASP A 226 -34.38 -11.37 3.32
CA ASP A 226 -35.71 -10.78 3.17
C ASP A 226 -36.11 -10.73 1.68
N PRO A 227 -37.16 -11.47 1.26
CA PRO A 227 -37.59 -11.48 -0.14
C PRO A 227 -37.95 -10.10 -0.70
N LYS A 228 -38.29 -9.14 0.15
CA LYS A 228 -38.58 -7.76 -0.26
C LYS A 228 -37.33 -7.00 -0.72
N ASN A 229 -36.17 -7.40 -0.25
CA ASN A 229 -34.89 -6.76 -0.61
C ASN A 229 -34.26 -7.39 -1.86
N ALA A 230 -34.69 -8.58 -2.27
CA ALA A 230 -34.11 -9.31 -3.39
C ALA A 230 -34.10 -8.49 -4.70
N GLN A 231 -35.20 -7.80 -5.00
CA GLN A 231 -35.29 -6.95 -6.20
C GLN A 231 -34.37 -5.73 -6.13
N GLN A 232 -34.23 -5.13 -4.94
CA GLN A 232 -33.35 -3.97 -4.75
C GLN A 232 -31.87 -4.37 -4.81
N ILE A 233 -31.52 -5.53 -4.25
CA ILE A 233 -30.16 -6.10 -4.33
C ILE A 233 -29.80 -6.41 -5.79
N LEU A 234 -30.70 -7.03 -6.53
CA LEU A 234 -30.50 -7.31 -7.97
C LEU A 234 -30.36 -6.03 -8.80
N ALA A 235 -31.13 -4.99 -8.51
CA ALA A 235 -31.03 -3.69 -9.17
C ALA A 235 -29.65 -3.04 -8.88
N MET A 236 -29.18 -3.07 -7.64
CA MET A 236 -27.85 -2.55 -7.26
C MET A 236 -26.71 -3.34 -7.87
N MET A 237 -26.85 -4.67 -8.01
CA MET A 237 -25.85 -5.51 -8.67
C MET A 237 -25.79 -5.22 -10.18
N ALA A 238 -26.93 -5.00 -10.81
CA ALA A 238 -27.03 -4.62 -12.22
C ALA A 238 -26.41 -3.25 -12.49
N GLU A 239 -26.62 -2.29 -11.59
CA GLU A 239 -26.05 -0.94 -11.68
C GLU A 239 -24.50 -0.96 -11.56
N LYS A 240 -23.97 -1.89 -10.77
CA LYS A 240 -22.52 -2.12 -10.61
C LYS A 240 -21.92 -3.08 -11.65
N GLY A 241 -22.67 -3.48 -12.67
CA GLY A 241 -22.19 -4.34 -13.77
C GLY A 241 -21.91 -5.79 -13.37
N VAL A 242 -22.38 -6.24 -12.21
CA VAL A 242 -22.26 -7.63 -11.76
C VAL A 242 -23.33 -8.45 -12.50
N ARG A 243 -22.92 -9.33 -13.43
CA ARG A 243 -23.82 -10.30 -14.07
C ARG A 243 -24.14 -11.40 -13.07
N VAL A 244 -25.41 -11.47 -12.65
CA VAL A 244 -25.94 -12.63 -11.93
C VAL A 244 -26.23 -13.69 -12.97
N SER A 245 -25.46 -14.77 -12.95
CA SER A 245 -25.67 -15.97 -13.76
C SER A 245 -26.67 -16.90 -13.07
#